data_f325c313c397b8309d270b21ebd24208
#
_entry.id   f325c313c397b8309d270b21ebd24208
#
_cell.length_a   1.000
_cell.length_b   1.000
_cell.length_c   1.000
_cell.angle_alpha   90.00
_cell.angle_beta   90.00
_cell.angle_gamma   90.00
#
_symmetry.space_group_name_H-M   'P 1'
#
loop_
_entity.id
_entity.type
_entity.pdbx_description
1 polymer ?
#
loop_
_entity_poly.entity_id
_entity_poly.type
_entity_poly.pdbx_seq_one_letter_code
_entity_poly.pdbx_strand_id
1 'polypeptide(L)'
;MSADRLITLAIHTYEKAIALKTILESEGVSAVLNNVNLSKPSLSSGVRVRINERDLPLALRIVENPDIFNKKMSHESEETTIIVPVDFSDYSHRACLMAFNIAKLHNSKIEIVHSYIHTHPIDKFKFKDSELTHAEINDYIEISALEEMRKFNDKLIEQIKFGIIPAVKFSTKVVEGVPEDIITLHAKQKRPLLIVMGTRGAGKKEKELIGSVTGEVLDTCSFPVFAVPESANIFNIDTIRH
;
A
#
# COMPACT_ATOMS: atom_id res chain seq x y z
N MET A 1 -9.50 3.05 52.53
CA MET A 1 -8.85 2.70 51.24
C MET A 1 -9.96 2.73 50.20
N SER A 2 -10.06 3.82 49.42
CA SER A 2 -11.05 3.93 48.32
C SER A 2 -10.63 2.95 47.22
N ALA A 3 -11.50 1.97 46.93
CA ALA A 3 -11.26 1.07 45.82
C ALA A 3 -11.13 1.91 44.53
N ASP A 4 -10.11 1.64 43.75
CA ASP A 4 -9.88 2.25 42.43
C ASP A 4 -11.07 1.93 41.51
N ARG A 5 -12.05 2.82 41.45
CA ARG A 5 -13.27 2.63 40.67
C ARG A 5 -12.97 2.97 39.19
N LEU A 6 -13.14 1.98 38.31
CA LEU A 6 -13.04 2.20 36.88
C LEU A 6 -14.34 2.79 36.34
N ILE A 7 -14.24 3.95 35.67
CA ILE A 7 -15.35 4.61 34.98
C ILE A 7 -15.13 4.58 33.47
N THR A 8 -16.22 4.68 32.71
CA THR A 8 -16.14 4.75 31.23
C THR A 8 -15.96 6.22 30.82
N LEU A 9 -14.82 6.54 30.21
CA LEU A 9 -14.52 7.86 29.69
C LEU A 9 -15.16 8.08 28.31
N ALA A 10 -15.08 7.07 27.42
CA ALA A 10 -15.58 7.18 26.06
C ALA A 10 -15.95 5.79 25.49
N ILE A 11 -16.77 5.81 24.43
CA ILE A 11 -17.09 4.64 23.61
C ILE A 11 -16.77 5.00 22.17
N HIS A 12 -15.88 4.24 21.52
CA HIS A 12 -15.39 4.50 20.17
C HIS A 12 -15.27 3.21 19.34
N THR A 13 -15.01 3.34 18.04
CA THR A 13 -14.52 2.22 17.23
C THR A 13 -13.20 1.71 17.81
N TYR A 14 -12.83 0.47 17.51
CA TYR A 14 -11.62 -0.16 18.05
C TYR A 14 -10.36 0.68 17.81
N GLU A 15 -10.19 1.20 16.60
CA GLU A 15 -9.04 2.05 16.22
C GLU A 15 -8.98 3.34 17.03
N LYS A 16 -10.11 4.06 17.16
CA LYS A 16 -10.19 5.28 17.96
C LYS A 16 -9.99 5.02 19.46
N ALA A 17 -10.45 3.88 19.93
CA ALA A 17 -10.28 3.49 21.33
C ALA A 17 -8.82 3.19 21.66
N ILE A 18 -8.08 2.51 20.76
CA ILE A 18 -6.62 2.29 20.91
C ILE A 18 -5.88 3.62 20.88
N ALA A 19 -6.17 4.50 19.91
CA ALA A 19 -5.53 5.80 19.83
C ALA A 19 -5.75 6.63 21.09
N LEU A 20 -6.99 6.70 21.60
CA LEU A 20 -7.31 7.39 22.87
C LEU A 20 -6.57 6.79 24.06
N LYS A 21 -6.52 5.45 24.15
CA LYS A 21 -5.74 4.77 25.19
C LYS A 21 -4.27 5.16 25.14
N THR A 22 -3.63 5.13 23.97
CA THR A 22 -2.22 5.49 23.80
C THR A 22 -1.95 6.93 24.22
N ILE A 23 -2.87 7.86 23.89
CA ILE A 23 -2.76 9.27 24.29
C ILE A 23 -2.85 9.42 25.81
N LEU A 24 -3.83 8.77 26.44
CA LEU A 24 -4.02 8.79 27.89
C LEU A 24 -2.80 8.24 28.64
N GLU A 25 -2.28 7.10 28.21
CA GLU A 25 -1.11 6.45 28.80
C GLU A 25 0.17 7.28 28.65
N SER A 26 0.36 7.98 27.51
CA SER A 26 1.50 8.88 27.31
C SER A 26 1.47 10.12 28.20
N GLU A 27 0.29 10.51 28.69
CA GLU A 27 0.08 11.62 29.64
C GLU A 27 -0.08 11.13 31.09
N GLY A 28 0.22 9.85 31.34
CA GLY A 28 0.23 9.28 32.68
C GLY A 28 -1.13 8.79 33.20
N VAL A 29 -2.16 8.72 32.36
CA VAL A 29 -3.49 8.18 32.70
C VAL A 29 -3.59 6.73 32.26
N SER A 30 -3.68 5.79 33.20
CA SER A 30 -3.87 4.38 32.89
C SER A 30 -5.26 4.10 32.33
N ALA A 31 -5.35 3.48 31.14
CA ALA A 31 -6.60 3.21 30.45
C ALA A 31 -6.76 1.74 30.03
N VAL A 32 -7.98 1.20 30.23
CA VAL A 32 -8.35 -0.18 29.91
C VAL A 32 -9.42 -0.19 28.82
N LEU A 33 -9.26 -1.06 27.80
CA LEU A 33 -10.24 -1.26 26.75
C LEU A 33 -11.15 -2.44 27.07
N ASN A 34 -12.46 -2.23 27.03
CA ASN A 34 -13.45 -3.29 27.19
C ASN A 34 -14.40 -3.30 25.98
N ASN A 35 -14.49 -4.44 25.27
CA ASN A 35 -15.47 -4.63 24.20
C ASN A 35 -16.89 -4.78 24.78
N VAL A 36 -17.86 -4.12 24.15
CA VAL A 36 -19.26 -4.15 24.60
C VAL A 36 -19.95 -5.48 24.23
N ASN A 37 -19.42 -6.25 23.26
CA ASN A 37 -19.95 -7.56 22.85
C ASN A 37 -18.84 -8.57 22.58
N LEU A 38 -18.66 -9.51 23.49
CA LEU A 38 -17.73 -10.65 23.36
C LEU A 38 -18.25 -11.79 22.47
N SER A 39 -19.54 -11.81 22.10
CA SER A 39 -20.18 -12.95 21.41
C SER A 39 -20.30 -12.82 19.88
N LYS A 40 -20.08 -11.63 19.30
CA LYS A 40 -19.99 -11.42 17.84
C LYS A 40 -19.10 -10.21 17.56
N PRO A 41 -17.94 -10.38 16.93
CA PRO A 41 -17.15 -9.25 16.45
C PRO A 41 -17.84 -8.67 15.21
N SER A 42 -18.83 -7.80 15.40
CA SER A 42 -19.33 -6.94 14.34
C SER A 42 -18.54 -5.62 14.39
N LEU A 43 -18.13 -5.12 13.24
CA LEU A 43 -17.42 -3.86 13.05
C LEU A 43 -18.14 -2.61 13.64
N SER A 44 -19.35 -2.79 14.16
CA SER A 44 -20.22 -1.77 14.76
C SER A 44 -20.29 -1.80 16.29
N SER A 45 -19.63 -2.74 16.97
CA SER A 45 -19.64 -2.79 18.44
C SER A 45 -18.61 -1.82 19.02
N GLY A 46 -19.06 -0.80 19.75
CA GLY A 46 -18.20 0.19 20.38
C GLY A 46 -17.28 -0.43 21.46
N VAL A 47 -16.05 0.06 21.54
CA VAL A 47 -15.08 -0.25 22.56
C VAL A 47 -15.13 0.81 23.64
N ARG A 48 -15.32 0.40 24.90
CA ARG A 48 -15.28 1.30 26.06
C ARG A 48 -13.84 1.54 26.48
N VAL A 49 -13.44 2.81 26.55
CA VAL A 49 -12.20 3.24 27.17
C VAL A 49 -12.51 3.58 28.62
N ARG A 50 -11.92 2.84 29.56
CA ARG A 50 -12.13 2.99 31.00
C ARG A 50 -10.86 3.45 31.68
N ILE A 51 -11.02 4.38 32.63
CA ILE A 51 -9.95 4.96 33.44
C ILE A 51 -10.31 4.89 34.93
N ASN A 52 -9.36 5.13 35.80
CA ASN A 52 -9.66 5.34 37.22
C ASN A 52 -10.40 6.65 37.42
N GLU A 53 -11.40 6.66 38.30
CA GLU A 53 -12.22 7.84 38.60
C GLU A 53 -11.36 9.03 39.06
N ARG A 54 -10.28 8.79 39.80
CA ARG A 54 -9.33 9.82 40.26
C ARG A 54 -8.63 10.54 39.10
N ASP A 55 -8.46 9.89 37.95
CA ASP A 55 -7.75 10.41 36.80
C ASP A 55 -8.68 11.17 35.85
N LEU A 56 -10.00 11.23 36.15
CA LEU A 56 -11.02 11.89 35.31
C LEU A 56 -10.70 13.35 34.99
N PRO A 57 -10.27 14.22 35.93
CA PRO A 57 -9.99 15.61 35.61
C PRO A 57 -8.85 15.77 34.59
N LEU A 58 -7.81 14.95 34.69
CA LEU A 58 -6.70 14.95 33.75
C LEU A 58 -7.12 14.38 32.39
N ALA A 59 -7.86 13.28 32.38
CA ALA A 59 -8.37 12.65 31.17
C ALA A 59 -9.30 13.59 30.36
N LEU A 60 -10.19 14.33 31.03
CA LEU A 60 -11.05 15.32 30.38
C LEU A 60 -10.23 16.44 29.74
N ARG A 61 -9.22 16.98 30.43
CA ARG A 61 -8.32 18.01 29.83
C ARG A 61 -7.62 17.51 28.57
N ILE A 62 -7.26 16.23 28.52
CA ILE A 62 -6.61 15.59 27.36
C ILE A 62 -7.63 15.48 26.21
N VAL A 63 -8.85 15.02 26.48
CA VAL A 63 -9.91 14.81 25.47
C VAL A 63 -10.46 16.15 24.95
N GLU A 64 -10.59 17.17 25.82
CA GLU A 64 -11.10 18.50 25.46
C GLU A 64 -10.08 19.38 24.76
N ASN A 65 -8.79 19.01 24.75
CA ASN A 65 -7.77 19.76 24.06
C ASN A 65 -7.66 19.31 22.59
N PRO A 66 -8.23 20.09 21.62
CA PRO A 66 -8.24 19.71 20.20
C PRO A 66 -6.84 19.51 19.64
N ASP A 67 -5.84 20.24 20.13
CA ASP A 67 -4.47 20.17 19.64
C ASP A 67 -3.76 18.90 20.07
N ILE A 68 -4.03 18.40 21.29
CA ILE A 68 -3.48 17.14 21.79
C ILE A 68 -4.22 15.97 21.14
N PHE A 69 -5.54 16.04 21.10
CA PHE A 69 -6.39 14.99 20.53
C PHE A 69 -6.22 14.89 19.02
N ASN A 70 -6.24 15.99 18.29
CA ASN A 70 -6.05 15.99 16.83
C ASN A 70 -4.59 15.75 16.42
N LYS A 71 -3.60 16.27 17.16
CA LYS A 71 -2.18 16.08 16.85
C LYS A 71 -1.66 14.67 17.14
N LYS A 72 -2.27 13.98 18.11
CA LYS A 72 -1.95 12.56 18.42
C LYS A 72 -2.96 11.57 17.82
N MET A 73 -4.17 12.01 17.44
CA MET A 73 -5.10 11.27 16.59
C MET A 73 -4.75 11.42 15.09
N SER A 74 -4.14 12.52 14.71
CA SER A 74 -3.22 12.62 13.61
C SER A 74 -1.82 12.14 14.06
N HIS A 75 -1.68 11.00 14.76
CA HIS A 75 -0.69 10.08 14.28
C HIS A 75 -0.96 10.11 12.79
N GLU A 76 -0.04 10.69 12.07
CA GLU A 76 0.10 10.48 10.65
C GLU A 76 -0.35 9.05 10.45
N SER A 77 -1.56 8.84 9.97
CA SER A 77 -1.91 7.54 9.46
C SER A 77 -0.74 7.30 8.54
N GLU A 78 0.19 6.42 8.97
CA GLU A 78 1.40 6.18 8.17
C GLU A 78 0.84 5.98 6.81
N GLU A 79 1.07 7.00 5.95
CA GLU A 79 0.39 7.14 4.66
C GLU A 79 0.55 5.79 4.00
N THR A 80 -0.51 4.98 4.07
CA THR A 80 -0.42 3.58 3.68
C THR A 80 0.06 3.53 2.25
N THR A 81 0.89 2.56 1.93
CA THR A 81 1.49 2.43 0.61
C THR A 81 0.81 1.31 -0.16
N ILE A 82 0.47 1.55 -1.41
CA ILE A 82 0.09 0.52 -2.38
C ILE A 82 1.29 0.31 -3.31
N ILE A 83 1.77 -0.92 -3.42
CA ILE A 83 2.85 -1.27 -4.35
C ILE A 83 2.23 -1.74 -5.66
N VAL A 84 2.75 -1.22 -6.77
CA VAL A 84 2.32 -1.61 -8.13
C VAL A 84 3.53 -2.04 -8.93
N PRO A 85 3.79 -3.35 -9.03
CA PRO A 85 4.78 -3.88 -9.95
C PRO A 85 4.35 -3.68 -11.41
N VAL A 86 5.26 -3.22 -12.25
CA VAL A 86 4.99 -2.98 -13.68
C VAL A 86 6.07 -3.59 -14.57
N ASP A 87 5.62 -4.10 -15.72
CA ASP A 87 6.44 -4.58 -16.82
C ASP A 87 6.13 -3.82 -18.12
N PHE A 88 5.45 -2.66 -17.98
CA PHE A 88 5.01 -1.76 -19.06
C PHE A 88 3.98 -2.36 -20.02
N SER A 89 3.47 -3.57 -19.76
CA SER A 89 2.36 -4.18 -20.50
C SER A 89 1.03 -3.48 -20.22
N ASP A 90 0.02 -3.74 -21.07
CA ASP A 90 -1.34 -3.25 -20.86
C ASP A 90 -1.95 -3.78 -19.55
N TYR A 91 -1.55 -4.98 -19.11
CA TYR A 91 -1.98 -5.56 -17.84
C TYR A 91 -1.46 -4.76 -16.64
N SER A 92 -0.17 -4.44 -16.64
CA SER A 92 0.41 -3.64 -15.57
C SER A 92 -0.07 -2.19 -15.60
N HIS A 93 -0.33 -1.63 -16.80
CA HIS A 93 -0.97 -0.33 -16.91
C HIS A 93 -2.38 -0.31 -16.30
N ARG A 94 -3.22 -1.34 -16.58
CA ARG A 94 -4.55 -1.48 -15.95
C ARG A 94 -4.46 -1.63 -14.44
N ALA A 95 -3.47 -2.39 -13.96
CA ALA A 95 -3.22 -2.51 -12.51
C ALA A 95 -2.92 -1.14 -11.89
N CYS A 96 -2.11 -0.30 -12.55
CA CYS A 96 -1.88 1.08 -12.12
C CYS A 96 -3.19 1.89 -12.04
N LEU A 97 -4.02 1.88 -13.09
CA LEU A 97 -5.28 2.63 -13.08
C LEU A 97 -6.18 2.20 -11.93
N MET A 98 -6.26 0.90 -11.65
CA MET A 98 -7.01 0.37 -10.50
C MET A 98 -6.40 0.82 -9.17
N ALA A 99 -5.07 0.77 -9.05
CA ALA A 99 -4.36 1.18 -7.85
C ALA A 99 -4.60 2.66 -7.50
N PHE A 100 -4.66 3.55 -8.49
CA PHE A 100 -4.96 4.97 -8.28
C PHE A 100 -6.36 5.17 -7.68
N ASN A 101 -7.37 4.43 -8.15
CA ASN A 101 -8.72 4.48 -7.58
C ASN A 101 -8.74 3.96 -6.14
N ILE A 102 -8.09 2.83 -5.87
CA ILE A 102 -8.00 2.26 -4.51
C ILE A 102 -7.25 3.23 -3.58
N ALA A 103 -6.13 3.78 -4.04
CA ALA A 103 -5.33 4.74 -3.26
C ALA A 103 -6.13 6.00 -2.89
N LYS A 104 -6.94 6.52 -3.81
CA LYS A 104 -7.83 7.65 -3.55
C LYS A 104 -8.85 7.34 -2.46
N LEU A 105 -9.45 6.13 -2.49
CA LEU A 105 -10.42 5.70 -1.47
C LEU A 105 -9.81 5.55 -0.08
N HIS A 106 -8.58 5.06 -0.01
CA HIS A 106 -7.90 4.74 1.24
C HIS A 106 -6.91 5.82 1.71
N ASN A 107 -6.85 6.96 1.01
CA ASN A 107 -5.87 8.02 1.26
C ASN A 107 -4.43 7.48 1.33
N SER A 108 -4.09 6.58 0.40
CA SER A 108 -2.80 5.91 0.31
C SER A 108 -1.92 6.57 -0.76
N LYS A 109 -0.60 6.40 -0.64
CA LYS A 109 0.34 6.69 -1.73
C LYS A 109 0.61 5.44 -2.55
N ILE A 110 1.11 5.63 -3.77
CA ILE A 110 1.48 4.54 -4.67
C ILE A 110 2.99 4.52 -4.85
N GLU A 111 3.57 3.33 -4.82
CA GLU A 111 4.94 3.07 -5.23
C GLU A 111 4.93 2.10 -6.41
N ILE A 112 5.29 2.62 -7.60
CA ILE A 112 5.36 1.85 -8.85
C ILE A 112 6.77 1.31 -8.96
N VAL A 113 6.90 -0.01 -9.11
CA VAL A 113 8.19 -0.70 -9.11
C VAL A 113 8.35 -1.49 -10.39
N HIS A 114 9.44 -1.26 -11.11
CA HIS A 114 9.90 -2.09 -12.23
C HIS A 114 11.20 -2.77 -11.85
N SER A 115 11.33 -4.05 -12.20
CA SER A 115 12.58 -4.79 -12.03
C SER A 115 13.13 -5.22 -13.38
N TYR A 116 14.45 -5.18 -13.51
CA TYR A 116 15.18 -5.69 -14.66
C TYR A 116 16.29 -6.64 -14.21
N ILE A 117 16.73 -7.50 -15.11
CA ILE A 117 17.77 -8.49 -14.82
C ILE A 117 18.93 -8.27 -15.78
N HIS A 118 20.14 -8.16 -15.24
CA HIS A 118 21.35 -8.19 -16.04
C HIS A 118 21.59 -9.56 -16.65
N THR A 119 22.11 -9.61 -17.87
CA THR A 119 22.48 -10.86 -18.53
C THR A 119 23.73 -11.45 -17.88
N HIS A 120 23.72 -12.77 -17.64
CA HIS A 120 24.91 -13.46 -17.20
C HIS A 120 25.86 -13.78 -18.39
N PRO A 121 27.18 -13.85 -18.15
CA PRO A 121 28.17 -14.21 -19.20
C PRO A 121 27.86 -15.53 -19.92
N ILE A 122 27.02 -16.41 -19.31
CA ILE A 122 26.61 -17.70 -19.87
C ILE A 122 25.52 -17.55 -20.94
N ASP A 123 24.78 -16.43 -20.95
CA ASP A 123 23.72 -16.14 -21.92
C ASP A 123 24.24 -15.68 -23.30
N LYS A 124 25.49 -16.01 -23.63
CA LYS A 124 26.13 -15.73 -24.94
C LYS A 124 25.29 -16.14 -26.16
N PHE A 125 24.34 -17.03 -25.98
CA PHE A 125 23.45 -17.51 -27.06
C PHE A 125 22.41 -16.48 -27.51
N LYS A 126 22.04 -15.49 -26.68
CA LYS A 126 21.04 -14.46 -27.05
C LYS A 126 21.62 -13.29 -27.82
N PHE A 127 22.94 -13.07 -27.73
CA PHE A 127 23.63 -11.91 -28.33
C PHE A 127 24.79 -12.32 -29.24
N LYS A 128 24.68 -13.50 -29.85
CA LYS A 128 25.77 -14.15 -30.61
C LYS A 128 26.32 -13.31 -31.79
N ASP A 129 25.53 -12.36 -32.25
CA ASP A 129 25.86 -11.48 -33.38
C ASP A 129 26.09 -9.99 -32.96
N SER A 130 26.14 -9.68 -31.65
CA SER A 130 26.44 -8.32 -31.20
C SER A 130 27.91 -8.15 -30.93
N GLU A 131 28.50 -7.07 -31.43
CA GLU A 131 29.87 -6.64 -31.13
C GLU A 131 30.03 -6.07 -29.70
N LEU A 132 28.89 -5.94 -28.94
CA LEU A 132 28.84 -5.34 -27.63
C LEU A 132 29.39 -6.28 -26.54
N THR A 133 30.07 -5.72 -25.58
CA THR A 133 30.50 -6.41 -24.35
C THR A 133 29.31 -6.65 -23.41
N HIS A 134 29.44 -7.58 -22.46
CA HIS A 134 28.40 -7.80 -21.43
C HIS A 134 28.13 -6.55 -20.59
N ALA A 135 29.15 -5.73 -20.31
CA ALA A 135 28.99 -4.49 -19.58
C ALA A 135 28.10 -3.51 -20.37
N GLU A 136 28.40 -3.30 -21.66
CA GLU A 136 27.60 -2.43 -22.53
C GLU A 136 26.17 -2.91 -22.70
N ILE A 137 25.94 -4.23 -22.73
CA ILE A 137 24.60 -4.81 -22.78
C ILE A 137 23.84 -4.54 -21.47
N ASN A 138 24.48 -4.72 -20.34
CA ASN A 138 23.88 -4.47 -19.03
C ASN A 138 23.57 -2.99 -18.83
N ASP A 139 24.46 -2.09 -19.21
CA ASP A 139 24.23 -0.64 -19.21
C ASP A 139 23.03 -0.27 -20.10
N TYR A 140 22.92 -0.88 -21.28
CA TYR A 140 21.80 -0.68 -22.17
C TYR A 140 20.47 -1.17 -21.56
N ILE A 141 20.46 -2.32 -20.88
CA ILE A 141 19.26 -2.85 -20.20
C ILE A 141 18.80 -1.89 -19.11
N GLU A 142 19.70 -1.41 -18.28
CA GLU A 142 19.38 -0.45 -17.22
C GLU A 142 18.85 0.86 -17.77
N ILE A 143 19.54 1.46 -18.73
CA ILE A 143 19.14 2.70 -19.39
C ILE A 143 17.76 2.55 -20.04
N SER A 144 17.53 1.43 -20.73
CA SER A 144 16.23 1.13 -21.34
C SER A 144 15.10 1.03 -20.32
N ALA A 145 15.36 0.34 -19.20
CA ALA A 145 14.37 0.21 -18.11
C ALA A 145 14.02 1.58 -17.48
N LEU A 146 15.01 2.44 -17.29
CA LEU A 146 14.82 3.79 -16.77
C LEU A 146 14.02 4.66 -17.76
N GLU A 147 14.30 4.55 -19.05
CA GLU A 147 13.61 5.30 -20.09
C GLU A 147 12.15 4.84 -20.25
N GLU A 148 11.88 3.53 -20.24
CA GLU A 148 10.52 3.00 -20.26
C GLU A 148 9.73 3.43 -19.00
N MET A 149 10.35 3.43 -17.84
CA MET A 149 9.71 3.94 -16.61
C MET A 149 9.40 5.43 -16.74
N ARG A 150 10.28 6.24 -17.33
CA ARG A 150 10.03 7.66 -17.56
C ARG A 150 8.82 7.87 -18.50
N LYS A 151 8.76 7.16 -19.62
CA LYS A 151 7.62 7.21 -20.55
C LYS A 151 6.31 6.80 -19.87
N PHE A 152 6.38 5.75 -19.06
CA PHE A 152 5.24 5.25 -18.29
C PHE A 152 4.75 6.30 -17.28
N ASN A 153 5.67 6.92 -16.54
CA ASN A 153 5.39 8.00 -15.61
C ASN A 153 4.73 9.21 -16.30
N ASP A 154 5.27 9.65 -17.45
CA ASP A 154 4.74 10.78 -18.23
C ASP A 154 3.30 10.49 -18.66
N LYS A 155 3.00 9.25 -19.11
CA LYS A 155 1.66 8.80 -19.47
C LYS A 155 0.69 8.86 -18.28
N LEU A 156 1.11 8.44 -17.08
CA LEU A 156 0.28 8.53 -15.88
C LEU A 156 -0.01 9.97 -15.49
N ILE A 157 0.99 10.85 -15.54
CA ILE A 157 0.83 12.29 -15.28
C ILE A 157 -0.19 12.91 -16.26
N GLU A 158 -0.12 12.55 -17.53
CA GLU A 158 -1.07 12.99 -18.54
C GLU A 158 -2.50 12.51 -18.23
N GLN A 159 -2.66 11.24 -17.83
CA GLN A 159 -3.95 10.68 -17.44
C GLN A 159 -4.54 11.36 -16.20
N ILE A 160 -3.71 11.75 -15.24
CA ILE A 160 -4.14 12.56 -14.09
C ILE A 160 -4.63 13.94 -14.56
N LYS A 161 -3.87 14.61 -15.43
CA LYS A 161 -4.24 15.94 -15.98
C LYS A 161 -5.57 15.93 -16.73
N PHE A 162 -5.86 14.84 -17.46
CA PHE A 162 -7.12 14.67 -18.17
C PHE A 162 -8.27 14.10 -17.30
N GLY A 163 -8.04 13.86 -16.03
CA GLY A 163 -9.06 13.30 -15.12
C GLY A 163 -9.43 11.84 -15.42
N ILE A 164 -8.60 11.10 -16.16
CA ILE A 164 -8.81 9.67 -16.44
C ILE A 164 -8.60 8.84 -15.16
N ILE A 165 -7.63 9.25 -14.34
CA ILE A 165 -7.37 8.68 -13.01
C ILE A 165 -7.32 9.79 -11.96
N PRO A 166 -7.66 9.51 -10.69
CA PRO A 166 -7.62 10.49 -9.63
C PRO A 166 -6.20 10.95 -9.32
N ALA A 167 -6.04 12.21 -8.89
CA ALA A 167 -4.78 12.72 -8.39
C ALA A 167 -4.43 12.09 -7.04
N VAL A 168 -3.39 11.26 -7.03
CA VAL A 168 -2.85 10.58 -5.86
C VAL A 168 -1.33 10.75 -5.86
N LYS A 169 -0.73 10.87 -4.68
CA LYS A 169 0.72 10.90 -4.53
C LYS A 169 1.32 9.57 -4.97
N PHE A 170 2.27 9.60 -5.88
CA PHE A 170 2.95 8.40 -6.32
C PHE A 170 4.44 8.63 -6.57
N SER A 171 5.20 7.55 -6.57
CA SER A 171 6.62 7.50 -6.90
C SER A 171 6.92 6.30 -7.79
N THR A 172 8.00 6.38 -8.54
CA THR A 172 8.47 5.30 -9.42
C THR A 172 9.85 4.83 -8.99
N LYS A 173 10.13 3.54 -9.14
CA LYS A 173 11.41 2.93 -8.81
C LYS A 173 11.77 1.86 -9.82
N VAL A 174 13.02 1.87 -10.27
CA VAL A 174 13.60 0.81 -11.11
C VAL A 174 14.67 0.10 -10.28
N VAL A 175 14.66 -1.23 -10.25
CA VAL A 175 15.52 -2.04 -9.38
C VAL A 175 16.05 -3.23 -10.16
N GLU A 176 17.35 -3.51 -10.01
CA GLU A 176 17.93 -4.74 -10.53
C GLU A 176 17.51 -5.95 -9.69
N GLY A 177 17.09 -7.02 -10.33
CA GLY A 177 16.79 -8.31 -9.70
C GLY A 177 15.61 -9.04 -10.30
N VAL A 178 15.42 -10.26 -9.84
CA VAL A 178 14.31 -11.13 -10.24
C VAL A 178 12.99 -10.51 -9.77
N PRO A 179 11.99 -10.33 -10.66
CA PRO A 179 10.77 -9.58 -10.35
C PRO A 179 10.05 -10.03 -9.08
N GLU A 180 9.79 -11.32 -8.92
CA GLU A 180 9.10 -11.89 -7.76
C GLU A 180 9.84 -11.65 -6.45
N ASP A 181 11.17 -11.77 -6.47
CA ASP A 181 12.03 -11.52 -5.30
C ASP A 181 12.01 -10.04 -4.91
N ILE A 182 12.16 -9.15 -5.90
CA ILE A 182 12.12 -7.70 -5.70
C ILE A 182 10.78 -7.26 -5.14
N ILE A 183 9.65 -7.76 -5.68
CA ILE A 183 8.30 -7.43 -5.21
C ILE A 183 8.13 -7.87 -3.76
N THR A 184 8.49 -9.12 -3.45
CA THR A 184 8.34 -9.69 -2.12
C THR A 184 9.24 -9.00 -1.08
N LEU A 185 10.50 -8.73 -1.44
CA LEU A 185 11.45 -7.99 -0.58
C LEU A 185 10.95 -6.58 -0.32
N HIS A 186 10.49 -5.89 -1.36
CA HIS A 186 9.99 -4.52 -1.27
C HIS A 186 8.74 -4.46 -0.39
N ALA A 187 7.82 -5.43 -0.52
CA ALA A 187 6.65 -5.55 0.33
C ALA A 187 7.02 -5.78 1.81
N LYS A 188 8.01 -6.63 2.10
CA LYS A 188 8.51 -6.83 3.47
C LYS A 188 9.08 -5.55 4.10
N GLN A 189 9.76 -4.73 3.31
CA GLN A 189 10.34 -3.46 3.77
C GLN A 189 9.28 -2.37 4.00
N LYS A 190 8.32 -2.26 3.08
CA LYS A 190 7.33 -1.17 3.06
C LYS A 190 6.05 -1.48 3.82
N ARG A 191 5.75 -2.76 4.07
CA ARG A 191 4.51 -3.22 4.69
C ARG A 191 3.27 -2.57 4.05
N PRO A 192 3.06 -2.79 2.73
CA PRO A 192 2.00 -2.09 2.01
C PRO A 192 0.61 -2.51 2.50
N LEU A 193 -0.36 -1.64 2.28
CA LEU A 193 -1.78 -1.97 2.42
C LEU A 193 -2.14 -3.16 1.52
N LEU A 194 -1.70 -3.08 0.26
CA LEU A 194 -1.81 -4.18 -0.69
C LEU A 194 -0.83 -4.00 -1.87
N ILE A 195 -0.63 -5.08 -2.62
CA ILE A 195 0.07 -5.08 -3.90
C ILE A 195 -1.00 -5.19 -4.99
N VAL A 196 -0.96 -4.31 -6.00
CA VAL A 196 -1.86 -4.37 -7.17
C VAL A 196 -1.04 -4.68 -8.40
N MET A 197 -1.33 -5.79 -9.07
CA MET A 197 -0.56 -6.22 -10.25
C MET A 197 -1.46 -6.84 -11.32
N GLY A 198 -1.01 -6.86 -12.57
CA GLY A 198 -1.74 -7.52 -13.64
C GLY A 198 -1.77 -9.04 -13.43
N THR A 199 -2.84 -9.71 -13.85
CA THR A 199 -2.86 -11.19 -13.84
C THR A 199 -1.80 -11.78 -14.76
N ARG A 200 -1.36 -11.04 -15.79
CA ARG A 200 -0.33 -11.42 -16.76
C ARG A 200 0.63 -10.26 -16.98
N GLY A 201 1.68 -10.50 -17.76
CA GLY A 201 2.66 -9.51 -18.18
C GLY A 201 2.94 -9.54 -19.67
N ALA A 202 4.05 -8.94 -20.11
CA ALA A 202 4.48 -8.83 -21.50
C ALA A 202 4.75 -10.21 -22.16
N GLY A 203 5.11 -11.22 -21.37
CA GLY A 203 5.40 -12.59 -21.85
C GLY A 203 4.16 -13.45 -22.11
N LYS A 204 3.12 -12.92 -22.77
CA LYS A 204 1.81 -13.54 -23.03
C LYS A 204 1.91 -15.02 -23.41
N LYS A 205 1.47 -15.91 -22.52
CA LYS A 205 1.07 -17.28 -22.88
C LYS A 205 -0.46 -17.34 -22.85
N GLU A 206 -1.10 -17.44 -24.01
CA GLU A 206 -2.56 -17.36 -24.18
C GLU A 206 -3.37 -18.33 -23.32
N LYS A 207 -2.76 -19.42 -22.88
CA LYS A 207 -3.42 -20.50 -22.12
C LYS A 207 -3.33 -20.34 -20.59
N GLU A 208 -2.50 -19.45 -20.07
CA GLU A 208 -2.32 -19.29 -18.64
C GLU A 208 -3.25 -18.15 -18.12
N LEU A 209 -4.06 -18.45 -17.11
CA LEU A 209 -4.93 -17.46 -16.46
C LEU A 209 -4.13 -16.46 -15.65
N ILE A 210 -3.01 -16.87 -15.05
CA ILE A 210 -2.11 -16.09 -14.22
C ILE A 210 -0.69 -16.29 -14.74
N GLY A 211 0.05 -15.22 -14.93
CA GLY A 211 1.46 -15.24 -15.33
C GLY A 211 2.38 -15.73 -14.21
N SER A 212 3.59 -16.14 -14.55
CA SER A 212 4.57 -16.72 -13.62
C SER A 212 4.89 -15.80 -12.45
N VAL A 213 5.22 -14.54 -12.70
CA VAL A 213 5.54 -13.56 -11.63
C VAL A 213 4.36 -13.35 -10.69
N THR A 214 3.14 -13.19 -11.23
CA THR A 214 1.94 -13.01 -10.40
C THR A 214 1.62 -14.26 -9.60
N GLY A 215 1.76 -15.44 -10.18
CA GLY A 215 1.59 -16.73 -9.49
C GLY A 215 2.57 -16.87 -8.34
N GLU A 216 3.86 -16.63 -8.57
CA GLU A 216 4.90 -16.73 -7.55
C GLU A 216 4.69 -15.72 -6.41
N VAL A 217 4.30 -14.47 -6.73
CA VAL A 217 3.99 -13.45 -5.71
C VAL A 217 2.77 -13.85 -4.88
N LEU A 218 1.72 -14.42 -5.49
CA LEU A 218 0.54 -14.92 -4.77
C LEU A 218 0.88 -16.05 -3.80
N ASP A 219 1.81 -16.92 -4.18
CA ASP A 219 2.21 -18.08 -3.37
C ASP A 219 3.17 -17.71 -2.22
N THR A 220 4.05 -16.72 -2.44
CA THR A 220 5.17 -16.43 -1.52
C THR A 220 4.99 -15.16 -0.68
N CYS A 221 4.15 -14.21 -1.14
CA CYS A 221 3.99 -12.92 -0.48
C CYS A 221 3.04 -12.99 0.72
N SER A 222 3.49 -12.44 1.86
CA SER A 222 2.67 -12.39 3.08
C SER A 222 1.71 -11.20 3.14
N PHE A 223 1.68 -10.36 2.11
CA PHE A 223 0.81 -9.19 2.02
C PHE A 223 -0.35 -9.42 1.04
N PRO A 224 -1.50 -8.74 1.21
CA PRO A 224 -2.60 -8.86 0.27
C PRO A 224 -2.17 -8.52 -1.17
N VAL A 225 -2.58 -9.36 -2.12
CA VAL A 225 -2.32 -9.15 -3.55
C VAL A 225 -3.65 -9.04 -4.30
N PHE A 226 -3.81 -8.00 -5.08
CA PHE A 226 -4.95 -7.79 -5.95
C PHE A 226 -4.52 -7.94 -7.41
N ALA A 227 -4.88 -9.07 -8.02
CA ALA A 227 -4.57 -9.37 -9.40
C ALA A 227 -5.65 -8.82 -10.34
N VAL A 228 -5.28 -7.92 -11.24
CA VAL A 228 -6.18 -7.21 -12.17
C VAL A 228 -6.19 -7.91 -13.53
N PRO A 229 -7.34 -8.46 -13.97
CA PRO A 229 -7.44 -9.09 -15.28
C PRO A 229 -7.54 -8.06 -16.41
N GLU A 230 -7.27 -8.49 -17.65
CA GLU A 230 -7.39 -7.65 -18.86
C GLU A 230 -8.83 -7.12 -19.06
N SER A 231 -9.82 -7.92 -18.69
CA SER A 231 -11.24 -7.57 -18.81
C SER A 231 -11.75 -6.60 -17.75
N ALA A 232 -10.91 -6.20 -16.78
CA ALA A 232 -11.33 -5.29 -15.71
C ALA A 232 -11.78 -3.94 -16.30
N ASN A 233 -13.01 -3.53 -15.99
CA ASN A 233 -13.48 -2.18 -16.27
C ASN A 233 -12.92 -1.23 -15.22
N ILE A 234 -12.16 -0.25 -15.66
CA ILE A 234 -11.52 0.73 -14.79
C ILE A 234 -12.02 2.10 -15.20
N PHE A 235 -12.64 2.80 -14.27
CA PHE A 235 -13.13 4.16 -14.42
C PHE A 235 -12.66 5.01 -13.25
N ASN A 236 -12.58 6.31 -13.45
CA ASN A 236 -12.19 7.22 -12.38
C ASN A 236 -13.33 7.31 -11.35
N ILE A 237 -13.00 7.04 -10.09
CA ILE A 237 -13.98 7.06 -8.99
C ILE A 237 -14.56 8.44 -8.74
N ASP A 238 -13.82 9.50 -9.06
CA ASP A 238 -14.29 10.87 -8.92
C ASP A 238 -15.43 11.20 -9.91
N THR A 239 -15.57 10.43 -11.00
CA THR A 239 -16.65 10.61 -12.01
C THR A 239 -17.94 9.89 -11.67
N ILE A 240 -17.95 9.00 -10.67
CA ILE A 240 -19.13 8.20 -10.28
C ILE A 240 -19.98 8.91 -9.20
N ARG A 241 -19.43 9.92 -8.54
CA ARG A 241 -20.08 10.62 -7.42
C ARG A 241 -20.99 11.80 -7.84
N HIS A 242 -21.35 11.88 -9.13
CA HIS A 242 -22.28 12.91 -9.64
C HIS A 242 -23.61 12.32 -10.09
#